data_9328e127612ce03c8cfe811d20920f32
#
_entry.id   9328e127612ce03c8cfe811d20920f32
#
_cell.length_a   1.000
_cell.length_b   1.000
_cell.length_c   1.000
_cell.angle_alpha   90.00
_cell.angle_beta   90.00
_cell.angle_gamma   90.00
#
_symmetry.space_group_name_H-M   'P 1'
#
loop_
_entity.id
_entity.type
_entity.pdbx_description
1 polymer ?
#
loop_
_entity_poly.entity_id
_entity_poly.type
_entity_poly.pdbx_seq_one_letter_code
_entity_poly.pdbx_strand_id
1 'polypeptide(L)'
;FTSSEPTTNFAASDITVTNGTISNFSATSSTVYTATFTPTSSGATTINVAGATFTDAAGNNNTAATQFSWTYDGTVPAITITAAEVVSGASSDNTSLSLTFTSNKATTNFAASDITVTNGTISNFSATSSTVYTATFTPTAPGVTTINVAAGTFTDSSGNNNIASSQFSWTYGNLPNIKTDVIHMNKALATSTVNFTNLSQRLVNTRLSWLNNNKDFSQKSYQGVRIALANPYLNELFNGTSKSFKDIKLSDASNWFVDYGQKSSVNDFISDIGVNALKFAMSEIKNQKITTNNLNPTGGTVFGNWSLWSEGEIRIGKFNSSSSLSNQEFDSYGVSLGMDKPYWGNGLIGFSLTFGNDDIDIGSAGSKVKSDNFSFTIYSRLNNNNNLPPIETSIGIGRSKIDNRRIDGSQTLSGDRDANMIFGSTKVYSKPHIQNKITVTPYSQLQVAYVELKSYSELGGSLALNYSNQYINRGLASLGTEILYDTNIANGRLKPFSAFEYGYDFSKKSNVNMHYVGDSTNYDLGINKLAASNWLARIGANYDFEDKVVATFAYEFTKAVNAGQTNALQFKLNAKF
;
A
#
# COMPACT_ATOMS: atom_id res chain seq x y z
N PHE A 1 -35.81 31.49 -58.81
CA PHE A 1 -35.77 32.82 -59.44
C PHE A 1 -36.81 32.87 -60.54
N THR A 2 -37.67 33.91 -60.55
CA THR A 2 -38.69 34.11 -61.59
C THR A 2 -38.48 35.43 -62.22
N SER A 3 -38.31 35.47 -63.57
CA SER A 3 -38.30 36.67 -64.38
C SER A 3 -39.67 37.00 -64.87
N SER A 4 -40.03 38.31 -64.97
CA SER A 4 -41.24 38.76 -65.55
C SER A 4 -41.34 38.52 -67.04
N GLU A 5 -40.23 38.42 -67.75
CA GLU A 5 -40.11 38.18 -69.16
C GLU A 5 -39.09 37.05 -69.48
N PRO A 6 -39.22 36.38 -70.65
CA PRO A 6 -38.29 35.40 -71.08
C PRO A 6 -36.85 35.95 -71.20
N THR A 7 -35.89 35.23 -70.64
CA THR A 7 -34.45 35.52 -70.71
C THR A 7 -33.70 34.33 -71.18
N THR A 8 -32.58 34.53 -71.89
CA THR A 8 -31.69 33.46 -72.39
C THR A 8 -30.26 33.52 -71.79
N ASN A 9 -29.93 34.61 -71.10
CA ASN A 9 -28.58 34.86 -70.58
C ASN A 9 -28.48 35.00 -69.08
N PHE A 10 -29.57 34.76 -68.31
CA PHE A 10 -29.51 34.72 -66.86
C PHE A 10 -28.71 33.48 -66.43
N ALA A 11 -27.63 33.67 -65.67
CA ALA A 11 -26.66 32.65 -65.29
C ALA A 11 -26.36 32.72 -63.78
N ALA A 12 -25.71 31.70 -63.27
CA ALA A 12 -25.30 31.65 -61.85
C ALA A 12 -24.33 32.80 -61.48
N SER A 13 -23.57 33.32 -62.42
CA SER A 13 -22.69 34.50 -62.27
C SER A 13 -23.41 35.79 -61.96
N ASP A 14 -24.72 35.90 -62.26
CA ASP A 14 -25.54 37.09 -62.04
C ASP A 14 -26.13 37.15 -60.62
N ILE A 15 -25.94 36.02 -59.87
CA ILE A 15 -26.42 35.89 -58.50
C ILE A 15 -25.27 36.19 -57.53
N THR A 16 -25.45 37.20 -56.74
CA THR A 16 -24.52 37.55 -55.64
C THR A 16 -25.03 37.00 -54.33
N VAL A 17 -24.16 36.29 -53.60
CA VAL A 17 -24.53 35.73 -52.29
C VAL A 17 -23.51 36.11 -51.22
N THR A 18 -23.99 36.20 -49.96
CA THR A 18 -23.13 36.32 -48.79
C THR A 18 -23.28 35.10 -47.90
N ASN A 19 -22.20 34.71 -47.25
CA ASN A 19 -22.14 33.59 -46.31
C ASN A 19 -22.68 32.25 -46.88
N GLY A 20 -22.37 31.98 -48.16
CA GLY A 20 -22.76 30.75 -48.81
C GLY A 20 -22.32 30.66 -50.26
N THR A 21 -22.70 29.59 -50.90
CA THR A 21 -22.40 29.30 -52.32
C THR A 21 -23.65 28.89 -53.07
N ILE A 22 -23.70 29.20 -54.37
CA ILE A 22 -24.75 28.73 -55.29
C ILE A 22 -24.18 27.54 -56.09
N SER A 23 -24.99 26.51 -56.27
CA SER A 23 -24.72 25.31 -57.06
C SER A 23 -26.00 24.85 -57.80
N ASN A 24 -25.87 23.87 -58.71
CA ASN A 24 -26.97 23.26 -59.42
C ASN A 24 -27.94 24.30 -60.09
N PHE A 25 -27.39 25.43 -60.56
CA PHE A 25 -28.20 26.42 -61.29
C PHE A 25 -28.69 25.78 -62.60
N SER A 26 -30.00 25.88 -62.83
CA SER A 26 -30.68 25.32 -64.01
C SER A 26 -31.87 26.12 -64.41
N ALA A 27 -32.11 26.30 -65.70
CA ALA A 27 -33.32 26.85 -66.26
C ALA A 27 -34.42 25.78 -66.33
N THR A 28 -35.53 25.99 -65.66
CA THR A 28 -36.75 25.17 -65.76
C THR A 28 -37.60 25.58 -66.91
N SER A 29 -37.58 26.88 -67.20
CA SER A 29 -38.21 27.51 -68.39
C SER A 29 -37.43 28.78 -68.78
N SER A 30 -37.88 29.51 -69.78
CA SER A 30 -37.28 30.80 -70.16
C SER A 30 -37.55 31.93 -69.11
N THR A 31 -38.39 31.69 -68.12
CA THR A 31 -38.77 32.64 -67.04
C THR A 31 -38.53 32.11 -65.64
N VAL A 32 -38.20 30.81 -65.49
CA VAL A 32 -38.03 30.17 -64.15
C VAL A 32 -36.67 29.41 -64.05
N TYR A 33 -35.94 29.76 -63.04
CA TYR A 33 -34.61 29.17 -62.75
C TYR A 33 -34.55 28.66 -61.32
N THR A 34 -33.81 27.61 -61.13
CA THR A 34 -33.61 27.00 -59.80
C THR A 34 -32.11 26.93 -59.48
N ALA A 35 -31.74 26.98 -58.23
CA ALA A 35 -30.39 26.77 -57.73
C ALA A 35 -30.45 26.23 -56.30
N THR A 36 -29.34 25.59 -55.89
CA THR A 36 -29.13 25.20 -54.49
C THR A 36 -28.21 26.23 -53.83
N PHE A 37 -28.65 26.84 -52.73
CA PHE A 37 -27.83 27.67 -51.87
C PHE A 37 -27.32 26.82 -50.68
N THR A 38 -26.01 26.82 -50.43
CA THR A 38 -25.40 26.13 -49.28
C THR A 38 -24.72 27.17 -48.39
N PRO A 39 -25.18 27.38 -47.13
CA PRO A 39 -24.53 28.27 -46.17
C PRO A 39 -23.14 27.80 -45.81
N THR A 40 -22.20 28.71 -45.54
CA THR A 40 -20.82 28.42 -45.16
C THR A 40 -20.64 28.43 -43.64
N SER A 41 -21.29 29.31 -42.89
CA SER A 41 -21.21 29.45 -41.43
C SER A 41 -22.49 30.03 -40.84
N SER A 42 -22.70 29.83 -39.54
CA SER A 42 -23.83 30.47 -38.85
C SER A 42 -23.77 31.99 -38.98
N GLY A 43 -24.91 32.62 -39.28
CA GLY A 43 -25.04 34.07 -39.47
C GLY A 43 -26.02 34.45 -40.55
N ALA A 44 -26.13 35.74 -40.79
CA ALA A 44 -26.99 36.29 -41.86
C ALA A 44 -26.46 35.85 -43.24
N THR A 45 -27.38 35.41 -44.09
CA THR A 45 -27.14 35.06 -45.48
C THR A 45 -27.97 35.97 -46.39
N THR A 46 -27.46 36.31 -47.54
CA THR A 46 -28.23 37.08 -48.55
C THR A 46 -28.06 36.47 -49.94
N ILE A 47 -29.09 36.56 -50.73
CA ILE A 47 -29.11 36.22 -52.15
C ILE A 47 -29.67 37.39 -52.89
N ASN A 48 -28.95 37.89 -53.89
CA ASN A 48 -29.31 39.08 -54.64
C ASN A 48 -29.00 38.90 -56.11
N VAL A 49 -29.78 39.57 -56.94
CA VAL A 49 -29.54 39.80 -58.41
C VAL A 49 -29.55 41.28 -58.66
N ALA A 50 -28.42 41.85 -59.06
CA ALA A 50 -28.30 43.27 -59.32
C ALA A 50 -29.02 43.66 -60.63
N GLY A 51 -29.32 44.92 -60.73
CA GLY A 51 -29.82 45.43 -62.01
C GLY A 51 -28.77 45.44 -63.12
N ALA A 52 -29.15 45.27 -64.35
CA ALA A 52 -28.33 45.27 -65.55
C ALA A 52 -27.30 44.10 -65.59
N THR A 53 -27.63 42.95 -64.98
CA THR A 53 -26.76 41.71 -65.04
C THR A 53 -27.18 40.77 -66.14
N PHE A 54 -28.45 40.79 -66.55
CA PHE A 54 -28.97 40.03 -67.69
C PHE A 54 -30.01 40.82 -68.48
N THR A 55 -30.39 40.29 -69.63
CA THR A 55 -31.39 41.00 -70.51
C THR A 55 -32.54 40.07 -70.92
N ASP A 56 -33.68 40.70 -71.31
CA ASP A 56 -34.74 40.00 -72.01
C ASP A 56 -34.35 39.71 -73.48
N ALA A 57 -35.26 39.12 -74.26
CA ALA A 57 -35.04 38.79 -75.65
C ALA A 57 -35.00 40.08 -76.55
N ALA A 58 -35.51 41.22 -76.09
CA ALA A 58 -35.51 42.52 -76.73
C ALA A 58 -34.21 43.35 -76.44
N GLY A 59 -33.34 42.84 -75.49
CA GLY A 59 -32.12 43.53 -75.11
C GLY A 59 -32.27 44.49 -73.92
N ASN A 60 -33.43 44.53 -73.23
CA ASN A 60 -33.65 45.40 -72.07
C ASN A 60 -32.98 44.76 -70.82
N ASN A 61 -32.28 45.59 -70.07
CA ASN A 61 -31.62 45.13 -68.80
C ASN A 61 -32.67 44.80 -67.73
N ASN A 62 -32.40 43.80 -66.91
CA ASN A 62 -33.20 43.51 -65.73
C ASN A 62 -33.11 44.63 -64.71
N THR A 63 -34.22 44.85 -63.97
CA THR A 63 -34.22 45.61 -62.72
C THR A 63 -33.65 44.77 -61.60
N ALA A 64 -33.09 45.43 -60.56
CA ALA A 64 -32.56 44.69 -59.38
C ALA A 64 -33.68 43.92 -58.67
N ALA A 65 -33.41 42.68 -58.27
CA ALA A 65 -34.34 41.88 -57.44
C ALA A 65 -34.43 42.45 -56.04
N THR A 66 -35.56 42.21 -55.36
CA THR A 66 -35.61 42.36 -53.91
C THR A 66 -34.72 41.33 -53.27
N GLN A 67 -33.78 41.78 -52.44
CA GLN A 67 -32.80 40.86 -51.74
C GLN A 67 -33.58 39.84 -50.90
N PHE A 68 -33.29 38.59 -51.12
CA PHE A 68 -33.70 37.52 -50.19
C PHE A 68 -32.64 37.38 -49.06
N SER A 69 -33.10 37.39 -47.79
CA SER A 69 -32.26 37.26 -46.63
C SER A 69 -32.83 36.25 -45.64
N TRP A 70 -31.89 35.53 -45.01
CA TRP A 70 -32.22 34.52 -44.02
C TRP A 70 -31.05 34.37 -43.06
N THR A 71 -31.30 34.03 -41.78
CA THR A 71 -30.26 33.76 -40.82
C THR A 71 -30.09 32.24 -40.69
N TYR A 72 -28.93 31.74 -41.07
CA TYR A 72 -28.56 30.34 -40.90
C TYR A 72 -27.99 30.14 -39.51
N ASP A 73 -28.46 29.14 -38.78
CA ASP A 73 -27.88 28.68 -37.52
C ASP A 73 -27.48 27.21 -37.65
N GLY A 74 -26.20 26.96 -37.81
CA GLY A 74 -25.59 25.63 -37.88
C GLY A 74 -24.85 25.26 -36.59
N THR A 75 -25.00 26.04 -35.49
CA THR A 75 -24.37 25.74 -34.21
C THR A 75 -25.16 24.64 -33.49
N VAL A 76 -24.51 23.54 -33.22
CA VAL A 76 -25.14 22.36 -32.60
C VAL A 76 -25.27 22.51 -31.08
N PRO A 77 -26.35 22.00 -30.47
CA PRO A 77 -26.49 21.97 -29.01
C PRO A 77 -25.53 20.96 -28.37
N ALA A 78 -24.99 21.32 -27.21
CA ALA A 78 -24.14 20.49 -26.36
C ALA A 78 -24.61 20.60 -24.91
N ILE A 79 -24.67 19.46 -24.21
CA ILE A 79 -25.06 19.40 -22.79
C ILE A 79 -23.84 19.16 -21.91
N THR A 80 -23.76 19.93 -20.81
CA THR A 80 -22.89 19.68 -19.66
C THR A 80 -23.71 19.10 -18.52
N ILE A 81 -23.23 18.01 -17.90
CA ILE A 81 -23.87 17.32 -16.78
C ILE A 81 -23.10 17.60 -15.51
N THR A 82 -23.78 18.07 -14.47
CA THR A 82 -23.23 18.32 -13.13
C THR A 82 -24.14 17.74 -12.06
N ALA A 83 -23.59 17.45 -10.87
CA ALA A 83 -24.35 17.11 -9.68
C ALA A 83 -23.98 18.05 -8.53
N ALA A 84 -24.96 18.35 -7.66
CA ALA A 84 -24.73 19.24 -6.52
C ALA A 84 -23.86 18.62 -5.44
N GLU A 85 -23.98 17.30 -5.23
CA GLU A 85 -23.37 16.57 -4.12
C GLU A 85 -21.95 16.09 -4.42
N VAL A 86 -21.63 15.85 -5.70
CA VAL A 86 -20.35 15.23 -6.12
C VAL A 86 -19.88 15.78 -7.45
N VAL A 87 -18.57 15.78 -7.68
CA VAL A 87 -17.98 16.03 -8.99
C VAL A 87 -17.85 14.72 -9.79
N SER A 88 -17.80 14.82 -11.12
CA SER A 88 -17.59 13.64 -11.97
C SER A 88 -16.27 12.93 -11.61
N GLY A 89 -16.31 11.60 -11.49
CA GLY A 89 -15.19 10.76 -11.07
C GLY A 89 -15.07 10.55 -9.55
N ALA A 90 -15.88 11.22 -8.72
CA ALA A 90 -15.88 11.06 -7.27
C ALA A 90 -16.52 9.76 -6.80
N SER A 91 -16.32 9.43 -5.52
CA SER A 91 -16.99 8.35 -4.80
C SER A 91 -17.70 8.91 -3.57
N SER A 92 -18.91 8.47 -3.30
CA SER A 92 -19.64 8.82 -2.08
C SER A 92 -20.76 7.80 -1.79
N ASP A 93 -21.34 7.89 -0.60
CA ASP A 93 -22.48 7.09 -0.16
C ASP A 93 -23.82 7.86 -0.25
N ASN A 94 -23.86 8.94 -1.03
CA ASN A 94 -25.08 9.67 -1.28
C ASN A 94 -26.13 8.76 -1.92
N THR A 95 -27.31 8.66 -1.32
CA THR A 95 -28.39 7.78 -1.81
C THR A 95 -29.09 8.31 -3.05
N SER A 96 -28.82 9.56 -3.42
CA SER A 96 -29.30 10.20 -4.66
C SER A 96 -28.42 11.40 -5.02
N LEU A 97 -28.44 11.80 -6.29
CA LEU A 97 -27.78 13.00 -6.79
C LEU A 97 -28.80 13.94 -7.41
N SER A 98 -28.64 15.23 -7.12
CA SER A 98 -29.37 16.32 -7.78
C SER A 98 -28.62 16.75 -9.03
N LEU A 99 -29.06 16.26 -10.19
CA LEU A 99 -28.42 16.52 -11.48
C LEU A 99 -28.88 17.82 -12.08
N THR A 100 -27.97 18.51 -12.74
CA THR A 100 -28.26 19.67 -13.62
C THR A 100 -27.65 19.40 -15.00
N PHE A 101 -28.49 19.52 -16.02
CA PHE A 101 -28.15 19.46 -17.44
C PHE A 101 -28.20 20.88 -18.02
N THR A 102 -27.08 21.41 -18.46
CA THR A 102 -26.98 22.74 -19.03
C THR A 102 -26.65 22.66 -20.52
N SER A 103 -27.58 23.12 -21.37
CA SER A 103 -27.36 23.24 -22.81
C SER A 103 -26.78 24.61 -23.16
N ASN A 104 -25.84 24.66 -24.09
CA ASN A 104 -25.30 25.90 -24.66
C ASN A 104 -26.31 26.64 -25.56
N LYS A 105 -27.42 25.97 -25.93
CA LYS A 105 -28.49 26.50 -26.79
C LYS A 105 -29.86 26.15 -26.24
N ALA A 106 -30.85 26.99 -26.55
CA ALA A 106 -32.24 26.68 -26.22
C ALA A 106 -32.71 25.42 -26.96
N THR A 107 -33.33 24.50 -26.22
CA THR A 107 -33.92 23.27 -26.75
C THR A 107 -35.38 23.16 -26.32
N THR A 108 -36.18 22.48 -27.10
CA THR A 108 -37.64 22.35 -26.85
C THR A 108 -38.05 20.90 -26.62
N ASN A 109 -37.23 19.95 -27.01
CA ASN A 109 -37.56 18.52 -27.01
C ASN A 109 -36.59 17.65 -26.20
N PHE A 110 -35.65 18.23 -25.40
CA PHE A 110 -34.84 17.46 -24.48
C PHE A 110 -35.70 16.88 -23.36
N ALA A 111 -35.66 15.58 -23.17
CA ALA A 111 -36.51 14.81 -22.26
C ALA A 111 -35.72 13.76 -21.45
N ALA A 112 -36.33 13.21 -20.41
CA ALA A 112 -35.71 12.16 -19.61
C ALA A 112 -35.33 10.92 -20.42
N SER A 113 -36.03 10.63 -21.51
CA SER A 113 -35.74 9.52 -22.45
C SER A 113 -34.41 9.67 -23.19
N ASP A 114 -33.86 10.90 -23.29
CA ASP A 114 -32.59 11.20 -23.96
C ASP A 114 -31.37 10.92 -23.05
N ILE A 115 -31.64 10.66 -21.76
CA ILE A 115 -30.63 10.43 -20.75
C ILE A 115 -30.43 8.91 -20.58
N THR A 116 -29.24 8.45 -20.85
CA THR A 116 -28.84 7.04 -20.61
C THR A 116 -28.05 6.92 -19.32
N VAL A 117 -28.44 6.00 -18.45
CA VAL A 117 -27.76 5.77 -17.17
C VAL A 117 -27.40 4.29 -16.99
N THR A 118 -26.34 4.04 -16.20
CA THR A 118 -26.00 2.71 -15.71
C THR A 118 -26.07 2.66 -14.20
N ASN A 119 -26.45 1.52 -13.65
CA ASN A 119 -26.52 1.27 -12.21
C ASN A 119 -27.36 2.30 -11.44
N GLY A 120 -28.50 2.70 -12.02
CA GLY A 120 -29.41 3.64 -11.37
C GLY A 120 -30.58 4.04 -12.26
N THR A 121 -31.40 4.95 -11.76
CA THR A 121 -32.59 5.47 -12.43
C THR A 121 -32.66 6.99 -12.37
N ILE A 122 -33.29 7.60 -13.38
CA ILE A 122 -33.63 9.04 -13.43
C ILE A 122 -35.09 9.24 -13.02
N SER A 123 -35.34 10.21 -12.17
CA SER A 123 -36.67 10.68 -11.76
C SER A 123 -36.70 12.20 -11.64
N ASN A 124 -37.89 12.75 -11.44
CA ASN A 124 -38.12 14.21 -11.22
C ASN A 124 -37.45 15.09 -12.30
N PHE A 125 -37.44 14.62 -13.56
CA PHE A 125 -36.92 15.43 -14.66
C PHE A 125 -37.82 16.64 -14.87
N SER A 126 -37.24 17.84 -14.94
CA SER A 126 -37.96 19.11 -15.10
C SER A 126 -37.10 20.13 -15.86
N ALA A 127 -37.72 20.86 -16.76
CA ALA A 127 -37.13 22.04 -17.40
C ALA A 127 -37.23 23.25 -16.47
N THR A 128 -36.11 23.82 -16.05
CA THR A 128 -36.03 25.07 -15.30
C THR A 128 -36.03 26.27 -16.26
N SER A 129 -35.46 26.09 -17.45
CA SER A 129 -35.49 27.03 -18.58
C SER A 129 -35.33 26.26 -19.89
N SER A 130 -35.30 26.94 -21.01
CA SER A 130 -35.02 26.33 -22.32
C SER A 130 -33.56 25.81 -22.46
N THR A 131 -32.66 26.12 -21.52
CA THR A 131 -31.25 25.72 -21.52
C THR A 131 -30.85 24.98 -20.28
N VAL A 132 -31.68 24.91 -19.22
CA VAL A 132 -31.35 24.27 -17.94
C VAL A 132 -32.45 23.30 -17.55
N TYR A 133 -32.03 22.06 -17.26
CA TYR A 133 -32.91 20.99 -16.85
C TYR A 133 -32.34 20.33 -15.60
N THR A 134 -33.21 19.84 -14.74
CA THR A 134 -32.85 19.15 -13.50
C THR A 134 -33.44 17.74 -13.46
N ALA A 135 -32.79 16.84 -12.75
CA ALA A 135 -33.33 15.52 -12.47
C ALA A 135 -32.73 14.97 -11.17
N THR A 136 -33.36 13.94 -10.61
CA THR A 136 -32.81 13.14 -9.52
C THR A 136 -32.30 11.82 -10.09
N PHE A 137 -31.02 11.50 -9.83
CA PHE A 137 -30.46 10.19 -10.08
C PHE A 137 -30.48 9.38 -8.77
N THR A 138 -30.98 8.14 -8.81
CA THR A 138 -30.97 7.21 -7.67
C THR A 138 -30.21 5.94 -8.09
N PRO A 139 -29.06 5.61 -7.43
CA PRO A 139 -28.31 4.41 -7.72
C PRO A 139 -29.08 3.15 -7.28
N THR A 140 -28.88 2.05 -7.99
CA THR A 140 -29.54 0.75 -7.69
C THR A 140 -28.71 -0.10 -6.75
N ALA A 141 -27.36 -0.09 -6.90
CA ALA A 141 -26.43 -0.89 -6.10
C ALA A 141 -25.08 -0.16 -5.97
N PRO A 142 -24.28 -0.49 -4.95
CA PRO A 142 -22.90 0.01 -4.85
C PRO A 142 -22.10 -0.31 -6.12
N GLY A 143 -21.33 0.65 -6.59
CA GLY A 143 -20.51 0.50 -7.81
C GLY A 143 -20.48 1.75 -8.66
N VAL A 144 -19.81 1.64 -9.81
CA VAL A 144 -19.69 2.75 -10.77
C VAL A 144 -21.05 2.99 -11.44
N THR A 145 -21.47 4.26 -11.44
CA THR A 145 -22.63 4.76 -12.17
C THR A 145 -22.18 5.67 -13.30
N THR A 146 -22.92 5.71 -14.38
CA THR A 146 -22.67 6.65 -15.49
C THR A 146 -23.95 7.31 -15.94
N ILE A 147 -23.85 8.56 -16.40
CA ILE A 147 -24.94 9.37 -16.91
C ILE A 147 -24.47 10.03 -18.21
N ASN A 148 -25.20 9.83 -19.29
CA ASN A 148 -24.85 10.29 -20.63
C ASN A 148 -26.06 10.83 -21.36
N VAL A 149 -25.82 11.72 -22.32
CA VAL A 149 -26.79 12.13 -23.38
C VAL A 149 -26.11 11.83 -24.71
N ALA A 150 -26.69 10.94 -25.51
CA ALA A 150 -26.14 10.56 -26.81
C ALA A 150 -26.29 11.68 -27.85
N ALA A 151 -25.52 11.61 -28.92
CA ALA A 151 -25.69 12.51 -30.05
C ALA A 151 -27.02 12.23 -30.79
N GLY A 152 -27.65 13.26 -31.32
CA GLY A 152 -28.86 13.16 -32.14
C GLY A 152 -30.15 12.81 -31.39
N THR A 153 -30.19 12.94 -30.06
CA THR A 153 -31.36 12.61 -29.23
C THR A 153 -32.33 13.79 -29.09
N PHE A 154 -31.86 15.02 -29.23
CA PHE A 154 -32.69 16.22 -29.22
C PHE A 154 -32.15 17.28 -30.18
N THR A 155 -32.93 18.34 -30.43
CA THR A 155 -32.57 19.43 -31.34
C THR A 155 -32.72 20.79 -30.66
N ASP A 156 -32.06 21.80 -31.21
CA ASP A 156 -32.34 23.20 -30.92
C ASP A 156 -33.57 23.70 -31.74
N SER A 157 -33.93 24.96 -31.55
CA SER A 157 -35.03 25.59 -32.29
C SER A 157 -34.80 25.73 -33.80
N SER A 158 -33.54 25.60 -34.24
CA SER A 158 -33.14 25.64 -35.65
C SER A 158 -33.11 24.26 -36.31
N GLY A 159 -33.39 23.19 -35.54
CA GLY A 159 -33.39 21.79 -36.01
C GLY A 159 -32.04 21.14 -36.00
N ASN A 160 -30.99 21.73 -35.40
CA ASN A 160 -29.67 21.12 -35.30
C ASN A 160 -29.67 20.02 -34.22
N ASN A 161 -29.21 18.83 -34.56
CA ASN A 161 -29.04 17.73 -33.61
C ASN A 161 -27.93 18.03 -32.61
N ASN A 162 -28.11 17.59 -31.36
CA ASN A 162 -27.08 17.67 -30.33
C ASN A 162 -25.88 16.79 -30.63
N ILE A 163 -24.68 17.19 -30.12
CA ILE A 163 -23.53 16.32 -29.98
C ILE A 163 -23.62 15.54 -28.65
N ALA A 164 -22.90 14.42 -28.55
CA ALA A 164 -22.85 13.64 -27.32
C ALA A 164 -22.28 14.47 -26.16
N SER A 165 -22.83 14.31 -24.96
CA SER A 165 -22.26 14.91 -23.75
C SER A 165 -20.96 14.22 -23.34
N SER A 166 -20.09 14.92 -22.60
CA SER A 166 -19.09 14.24 -21.78
C SER A 166 -19.81 13.39 -20.73
N GLN A 167 -19.33 12.16 -20.53
CA GLN A 167 -19.87 11.25 -19.54
C GLN A 167 -19.69 11.81 -18.13
N PHE A 168 -20.74 11.89 -17.36
CA PHE A 168 -20.66 12.04 -15.91
C PHE A 168 -20.58 10.65 -15.28
N SER A 169 -19.58 10.44 -14.43
CA SER A 169 -19.39 9.17 -13.69
C SER A 169 -19.29 9.43 -12.20
N TRP A 170 -19.79 8.48 -11.42
CA TRP A 170 -19.75 8.54 -9.97
C TRP A 170 -19.75 7.13 -9.40
N THR A 171 -18.97 6.88 -8.35
CA THR A 171 -18.97 5.60 -7.68
C THR A 171 -19.82 5.67 -6.42
N TYR A 172 -20.96 5.00 -6.43
CA TYR A 172 -21.87 4.91 -5.29
C TYR A 172 -21.45 3.83 -4.31
N GLY A 173 -21.54 4.14 -3.02
CA GLY A 173 -21.38 3.22 -1.91
C GLY A 173 -20.02 3.26 -1.22
N ASN A 174 -19.99 2.72 -0.03
CA ASN A 174 -18.80 2.50 0.77
C ASN A 174 -18.00 1.34 0.19
N LEU A 175 -17.09 1.60 -0.76
CA LEU A 175 -16.19 0.59 -1.31
C LEU A 175 -15.03 0.35 -0.34
N PRO A 176 -14.95 -0.81 0.33
CA PRO A 176 -13.98 -1.05 1.39
C PRO A 176 -12.53 -0.96 0.90
N ASN A 177 -12.27 -1.30 -0.37
CA ASN A 177 -10.92 -1.27 -0.95
C ASN A 177 -10.35 0.15 -1.19
N ILE A 178 -11.16 1.20 -1.07
CA ILE A 178 -10.72 2.60 -1.14
C ILE A 178 -10.88 3.35 0.19
N LYS A 179 -11.51 2.74 1.19
CA LYS A 179 -11.64 3.34 2.53
C LYS A 179 -10.28 3.42 3.22
N THR A 180 -9.99 4.60 3.73
CA THR A 180 -8.70 4.89 4.38
C THR A 180 -8.45 4.02 5.60
N ASP A 181 -9.46 3.81 6.44
CA ASP A 181 -9.39 2.96 7.65
C ASP A 181 -9.11 1.49 7.30
N VAL A 182 -9.75 0.95 6.24
CA VAL A 182 -9.52 -0.41 5.73
C VAL A 182 -8.11 -0.56 5.18
N ILE A 183 -7.66 0.42 4.38
CA ILE A 183 -6.30 0.43 3.82
C ILE A 183 -5.26 0.46 4.94
N HIS A 184 -5.45 1.34 5.93
CA HIS A 184 -4.51 1.49 7.04
C HIS A 184 -4.48 0.26 7.95
N MET A 185 -5.63 -0.36 8.23
CA MET A 185 -5.71 -1.60 8.98
C MET A 185 -4.94 -2.74 8.29
N ASN A 186 -5.18 -2.97 6.99
CA ASN A 186 -4.48 -4.02 6.26
C ASN A 186 -2.96 -3.76 6.13
N LYS A 187 -2.54 -2.50 6.04
CA LYS A 187 -1.11 -2.14 6.12
C LYS A 187 -0.53 -2.43 7.50
N ALA A 188 -1.23 -2.13 8.59
CA ALA A 188 -0.78 -2.41 9.95
C ALA A 188 -0.67 -3.92 10.21
N LEU A 189 -1.65 -4.72 9.78
CA LEU A 189 -1.61 -6.19 9.85
C LEU A 189 -0.39 -6.76 9.12
N ALA A 190 -0.12 -6.29 7.90
CA ALA A 190 1.06 -6.68 7.14
C ALA A 190 2.36 -6.22 7.81
N THR A 191 2.38 -5.02 8.38
CA THR A 191 3.55 -4.46 9.06
C THR A 191 3.90 -5.23 10.32
N SER A 192 2.92 -5.58 11.17
CA SER A 192 3.13 -6.37 12.38
C SER A 192 3.81 -7.70 12.08
N THR A 193 3.27 -8.48 11.14
CA THR A 193 3.85 -9.78 10.78
C THR A 193 5.27 -9.67 10.21
N VAL A 194 5.55 -8.65 9.38
CA VAL A 194 6.88 -8.38 8.84
C VAL A 194 7.84 -7.91 9.94
N ASN A 195 7.40 -7.09 10.89
CA ASN A 195 8.20 -6.65 12.02
C ASN A 195 8.67 -7.82 12.87
N PHE A 196 7.80 -8.79 13.11
CA PHE A 196 8.18 -9.98 13.88
C PHE A 196 9.18 -10.86 13.14
N THR A 197 9.06 -11.07 11.81
CA THR A 197 10.10 -11.78 11.05
C THR A 197 11.45 -11.07 11.15
N ASN A 198 11.43 -9.72 11.10
CA ASN A 198 12.64 -8.91 11.28
C ASN A 198 13.22 -9.03 12.69
N LEU A 199 12.36 -9.01 13.72
CA LEU A 199 12.78 -9.19 15.12
C LEU A 199 13.51 -10.52 15.28
N SER A 200 12.91 -11.62 14.83
CA SER A 200 13.48 -12.96 14.92
C SER A 200 14.85 -13.06 14.22
N GLN A 201 14.96 -12.49 13.01
CA GLN A 201 16.23 -12.46 12.27
C GLN A 201 17.28 -11.57 12.97
N ARG A 202 16.88 -10.41 13.50
CA ARG A 202 17.82 -9.50 14.19
C ARG A 202 18.40 -10.12 15.45
N LEU A 203 17.58 -10.75 16.29
CA LEU A 203 18.05 -11.38 17.53
C LEU A 203 19.10 -12.47 17.23
N VAL A 204 18.86 -13.30 16.23
CA VAL A 204 19.85 -14.28 15.75
C VAL A 204 21.10 -13.61 15.17
N ASN A 205 20.94 -12.61 14.30
CA ASN A 205 22.06 -11.92 13.69
C ASN A 205 22.91 -11.16 14.74
N THR A 206 22.28 -10.65 15.79
CA THR A 206 23.01 -10.01 16.91
C THR A 206 23.85 -11.04 17.66
N ARG A 207 23.32 -12.25 17.92
CA ARG A 207 24.09 -13.34 18.50
C ARG A 207 25.30 -13.69 17.63
N LEU A 208 25.11 -13.87 16.32
CA LEU A 208 26.18 -14.21 15.37
C LEU A 208 27.24 -13.09 15.27
N SER A 209 26.82 -11.84 15.16
CA SER A 209 27.74 -10.68 15.15
C SER A 209 28.52 -10.53 16.46
N TRP A 210 27.86 -10.82 17.61
CA TRP A 210 28.52 -10.81 18.91
C TRP A 210 29.64 -11.87 18.97
N LEU A 211 29.39 -13.09 18.51
CA LEU A 211 30.38 -14.17 18.44
C LEU A 211 31.54 -13.81 17.50
N ASN A 212 31.31 -13.03 16.44
CA ASN A 212 32.35 -12.53 15.55
C ASN A 212 33.33 -11.59 16.24
N ASN A 213 32.83 -10.74 17.10
CA ASN A 213 33.59 -9.69 17.76
C ASN A 213 34.25 -10.18 19.06
N ASN A 214 33.93 -11.40 19.54
CA ASN A 214 34.37 -11.96 20.80
C ASN A 214 34.83 -13.43 20.64
N LYS A 215 35.85 -13.65 19.80
CA LYS A 215 36.34 -14.98 19.41
C LYS A 215 36.79 -15.84 20.60
N ASP A 216 37.22 -15.24 21.70
CA ASP A 216 37.64 -15.94 22.90
C ASP A 216 36.49 -16.47 23.76
N PHE A 217 35.26 -16.18 23.38
CA PHE A 217 34.03 -16.47 24.11
C PHE A 217 33.14 -17.54 23.48
N SER A 218 33.63 -18.25 22.45
CA SER A 218 32.86 -19.26 21.70
C SER A 218 32.33 -20.43 22.52
N GLN A 219 32.69 -20.52 23.80
CA GLN A 219 32.28 -21.60 24.73
C GLN A 219 31.55 -21.10 25.99
N LYS A 220 31.15 -19.81 26.04
CA LYS A 220 30.52 -19.24 27.24
C LYS A 220 29.12 -18.75 26.93
N SER A 221 28.12 -19.10 27.73
CA SER A 221 26.76 -18.61 27.61
C SER A 221 26.63 -17.20 28.17
N TYR A 222 25.81 -16.38 27.53
CA TYR A 222 25.53 -15.00 27.96
C TYR A 222 24.04 -14.74 27.92
N GLN A 223 23.52 -14.09 28.94
CA GLN A 223 22.18 -13.52 28.94
C GLN A 223 22.27 -12.03 28.58
N GLY A 224 21.48 -11.60 27.62
CA GLY A 224 21.43 -10.18 27.23
C GLY A 224 20.02 -9.72 26.95
N VAL A 225 19.66 -8.55 27.46
CA VAL A 225 18.42 -7.84 27.13
C VAL A 225 18.78 -6.64 26.28
N ARG A 226 18.19 -6.57 25.07
CA ARG A 226 18.32 -5.42 24.17
C ARG A 226 17.05 -4.60 24.25
N ILE A 227 17.16 -3.36 24.73
CA ILE A 227 16.05 -2.42 24.85
C ILE A 227 16.20 -1.37 23.73
N ALA A 228 15.24 -1.26 22.84
CA ALA A 228 15.22 -0.26 21.77
C ALA A 228 14.12 0.77 22.05
N LEU A 229 14.53 2.02 22.27
CA LEU A 229 13.69 3.10 22.76
C LEU A 229 13.59 4.21 21.71
N ALA A 230 12.39 4.55 21.28
CA ALA A 230 12.14 5.65 20.36
C ALA A 230 11.18 6.72 20.93
N ASN A 231 10.81 6.65 22.22
CA ASN A 231 9.78 7.54 22.79
C ASN A 231 10.13 7.97 24.24
N PRO A 232 9.88 9.26 24.66
CA PRO A 232 10.09 9.76 26.02
C PRO A 232 9.19 9.19 27.13
N TYR A 233 8.18 8.36 26.80
CA TYR A 233 7.25 7.75 27.79
C TYR A 233 7.79 6.54 28.55
N LEU A 234 9.07 6.32 28.55
CA LEU A 234 9.75 5.22 29.27
C LEU A 234 9.49 5.17 30.79
N ASN A 235 9.22 6.30 31.40
CA ASN A 235 8.94 6.31 32.84
C ASN A 235 7.64 5.60 33.22
N GLU A 236 6.66 5.51 32.31
CA GLU A 236 5.42 4.77 32.56
C GLU A 236 5.60 3.26 32.39
N LEU A 237 6.44 2.82 31.44
CA LEU A 237 6.67 1.39 31.17
C LEU A 237 7.42 0.71 32.33
N PHE A 238 8.37 1.42 32.96
CA PHE A 238 9.11 0.89 34.11
C PHE A 238 8.32 0.97 35.44
N ASN A 239 7.35 1.85 35.53
CA ASN A 239 6.55 2.04 36.77
C ASN A 239 5.17 1.38 36.76
N GLY A 240 4.66 0.88 35.63
CA GLY A 240 3.25 0.49 35.47
C GLY A 240 2.94 -0.97 35.19
N THR A 241 3.86 -1.78 34.70
CA THR A 241 3.54 -3.18 34.34
C THR A 241 4.54 -4.16 34.91
N SER A 242 4.33 -4.54 36.17
CA SER A 242 4.94 -5.72 36.78
C SER A 242 4.27 -7.02 36.28
N LYS A 243 4.10 -7.23 34.99
CA LYS A 243 3.96 -8.59 34.48
C LYS A 243 5.35 -9.16 34.31
N SER A 244 5.78 -9.80 35.36
CA SER A 244 7.04 -10.52 35.48
C SER A 244 7.18 -11.54 34.34
N PHE A 245 8.32 -11.57 33.67
CA PHE A 245 8.75 -12.69 32.79
C PHE A 245 8.68 -14.07 33.46
N LYS A 246 8.37 -14.14 34.75
CA LYS A 246 8.14 -15.38 35.51
C LYS A 246 6.88 -16.16 35.11
N ASP A 247 5.93 -15.53 34.41
CA ASP A 247 4.63 -16.13 34.09
C ASP A 247 4.54 -16.73 32.67
N ILE A 248 5.60 -16.66 31.87
CA ILE A 248 5.68 -17.39 30.59
C ILE A 248 6.06 -18.85 30.91
N LYS A 249 5.05 -19.70 31.08
CA LYS A 249 5.26 -21.14 31.24
C LYS A 249 5.62 -21.75 29.88
N LEU A 250 6.75 -22.49 29.82
CA LEU A 250 7.13 -23.28 28.63
C LEU A 250 6.01 -24.27 28.22
N SER A 251 5.13 -24.64 29.17
CA SER A 251 3.92 -25.42 28.92
C SER A 251 2.92 -24.74 27.99
N ASP A 252 2.89 -23.42 27.94
CA ASP A 252 1.93 -22.69 27.12
C ASP A 252 2.37 -22.69 25.64
N ALA A 253 3.70 -22.71 25.40
CA ALA A 253 4.24 -22.88 24.06
C ALA A 253 3.95 -24.27 23.46
N SER A 254 3.92 -25.33 24.30
CA SER A 254 3.59 -26.69 23.84
C SER A 254 2.10 -26.82 23.46
N ASN A 255 1.23 -26.14 24.16
CA ASN A 255 -0.21 -26.14 23.86
C ASN A 255 -0.56 -25.37 22.58
N TRP A 256 0.26 -24.41 22.17
CA TRP A 256 0.09 -23.68 20.91
C TRP A 256 0.25 -24.58 19.67
N PHE A 257 1.04 -25.66 19.77
CA PHE A 257 1.29 -26.59 18.66
C PHE A 257 0.38 -27.83 18.68
N VAL A 258 -0.22 -28.17 19.84
CA VAL A 258 -0.99 -29.42 20.01
C VAL A 258 -2.45 -29.29 19.51
N ASP A 259 -2.99 -28.10 19.43
CA ASP A 259 -4.43 -27.88 19.13
C ASP A 259 -4.79 -27.89 17.62
N TYR A 260 -3.85 -28.30 16.74
CA TYR A 260 -4.05 -28.30 15.28
C TYR A 260 -3.69 -29.64 14.61
N GLY A 261 -4.25 -30.72 15.10
CA GLY A 261 -4.33 -31.96 14.32
C GLY A 261 -5.52 -31.90 13.38
N GLN A 262 -5.31 -31.54 12.12
CA GLN A 262 -5.84 -32.11 10.88
C GLN A 262 -5.91 -31.11 9.72
N LYS A 263 -5.00 -31.20 8.74
CA LYS A 263 -5.23 -31.25 7.30
C LYS A 263 -3.97 -31.01 6.48
N SER A 264 -3.76 -31.84 5.43
CA SER A 264 -2.59 -31.89 4.55
C SER A 264 -2.43 -30.62 3.69
N SER A 265 -1.47 -29.78 4.03
CA SER A 265 -1.01 -28.64 3.23
C SER A 265 0.42 -28.24 3.66
N VAL A 266 0.99 -27.22 3.02
CA VAL A 266 2.25 -26.60 3.45
C VAL A 266 2.23 -26.21 4.93
N ASN A 267 1.05 -25.97 5.49
CA ASN A 267 0.82 -25.70 6.92
C ASN A 267 1.14 -26.92 7.82
N ASP A 268 0.86 -28.14 7.37
CA ASP A 268 1.17 -29.34 8.14
C ASP A 268 2.68 -29.59 8.18
N PHE A 269 3.37 -29.30 7.07
CA PHE A 269 4.83 -29.38 6.98
C PHE A 269 5.50 -28.37 7.93
N ILE A 270 5.02 -27.12 7.97
CA ILE A 270 5.54 -26.08 8.88
C ILE A 270 5.21 -26.42 10.34
N SER A 271 4.00 -26.90 10.62
CA SER A 271 3.57 -27.35 11.94
C SER A 271 4.41 -28.55 12.42
N ASP A 272 4.59 -29.55 11.58
CA ASP A 272 5.37 -30.77 11.91
C ASP A 272 6.85 -30.48 12.15
N ILE A 273 7.48 -29.62 11.33
CA ILE A 273 8.86 -29.20 11.54
C ILE A 273 8.97 -28.43 12.85
N GLY A 274 8.08 -27.48 13.13
CA GLY A 274 8.08 -26.68 14.35
C GLY A 274 7.91 -27.54 15.61
N VAL A 275 6.93 -28.46 15.60
CA VAL A 275 6.67 -29.39 16.71
C VAL A 275 7.83 -30.36 16.90
N ASN A 276 8.38 -30.93 15.83
CA ASN A 276 9.48 -31.87 15.93
C ASN A 276 10.79 -31.20 16.35
N ALA A 277 11.06 -29.97 15.89
CA ALA A 277 12.20 -29.19 16.33
C ALA A 277 12.07 -28.77 17.79
N LEU A 278 10.88 -28.39 18.25
CA LEU A 278 10.62 -28.10 19.66
C LEU A 278 10.74 -29.36 20.52
N LYS A 279 10.19 -30.50 20.08
CA LYS A 279 10.35 -31.80 20.75
C LYS A 279 11.81 -32.21 20.83
N PHE A 280 12.59 -32.03 19.75
CA PHE A 280 14.02 -32.28 19.73
C PHE A 280 14.76 -31.41 20.75
N ALA A 281 14.52 -30.08 20.73
CA ALA A 281 15.13 -29.14 21.68
C ALA A 281 14.75 -29.48 23.13
N MET A 282 13.49 -29.82 23.40
CA MET A 282 13.02 -30.21 24.72
C MET A 282 13.56 -31.59 25.15
N SER A 283 13.72 -32.53 24.22
CA SER A 283 14.34 -33.84 24.52
C SER A 283 15.82 -33.72 24.87
N GLU A 284 16.55 -32.84 24.19
CA GLU A 284 17.94 -32.53 24.51
C GLU A 284 18.08 -31.89 25.90
N ILE A 285 17.13 -30.98 26.26
CA ILE A 285 17.09 -30.38 27.60
C ILE A 285 16.69 -31.42 28.67
N LYS A 286 15.73 -32.31 28.38
CA LYS A 286 15.18 -33.29 29.33
C LYS A 286 16.08 -34.48 29.56
N ASN A 287 16.89 -34.89 28.57
CA ASN A 287 17.80 -36.02 28.66
C ASN A 287 19.12 -35.67 29.35
N GLN A 288 19.40 -34.40 29.58
CA GLN A 288 20.56 -33.95 30.32
C GLN A 288 20.19 -33.87 31.82
N LYS A 289 20.71 -34.82 32.62
CA LYS A 289 20.65 -34.77 34.08
C LYS A 289 21.40 -33.52 34.54
N ILE A 290 20.69 -32.48 34.98
CA ILE A 290 21.30 -31.29 35.60
C ILE A 290 21.92 -31.74 36.93
N THR A 291 23.17 -32.09 36.90
CA THR A 291 23.94 -32.28 38.15
C THR A 291 24.49 -30.92 38.53
N THR A 292 23.96 -30.36 39.62
CA THR A 292 24.34 -29.07 40.20
C THR A 292 25.82 -28.97 40.61
N ASN A 293 26.57 -30.05 40.44
CA ASN A 293 27.99 -30.14 40.85
C ASN A 293 29.00 -29.67 39.78
N ASN A 294 28.56 -29.28 38.58
CA ASN A 294 29.46 -28.78 37.52
C ASN A 294 29.12 -27.30 37.16
N LEU A 295 28.80 -26.49 38.15
CA LEU A 295 28.86 -25.05 38.03
C LEU A 295 30.31 -24.62 37.92
N ASN A 296 30.83 -24.53 36.72
CA ASN A 296 32.12 -23.92 36.47
C ASN A 296 32.02 -22.44 36.91
N PRO A 297 32.90 -21.92 37.77
CA PRO A 297 32.80 -20.55 38.28
C PRO A 297 32.97 -19.46 37.21
N THR A 298 33.09 -19.83 35.95
CA THR A 298 33.19 -18.91 34.79
C THR A 298 31.88 -18.76 34.01
N GLY A 299 30.74 -19.01 34.67
CA GLY A 299 29.41 -18.58 34.27
C GLY A 299 28.90 -19.07 32.92
N GLY A 300 27.96 -19.96 32.97
CA GLY A 300 27.15 -20.47 31.90
C GLY A 300 26.98 -21.99 31.98
N THR A 301 25.72 -22.44 32.02
CA THR A 301 25.42 -23.86 32.00
C THR A 301 25.76 -24.40 30.62
N VAL A 302 26.81 -25.19 30.51
CA VAL A 302 27.20 -25.88 29.28
C VAL A 302 26.50 -27.23 29.28
N PHE A 303 25.58 -27.47 28.37
CA PHE A 303 24.97 -28.76 28.11
C PHE A 303 25.82 -29.51 27.06
N GLY A 304 26.78 -30.27 27.52
CA GLY A 304 27.77 -30.88 26.63
C GLY A 304 28.57 -29.79 25.89
N ASN A 305 28.57 -29.79 24.55
CA ASN A 305 29.23 -28.79 23.71
C ASN A 305 28.30 -27.63 23.29
N TRP A 306 27.11 -27.53 23.88
CA TRP A 306 26.12 -26.47 23.56
C TRP A 306 26.26 -25.29 24.52
N SER A 307 26.22 -24.09 23.97
CA SER A 307 26.13 -22.82 24.71
C SER A 307 24.69 -22.31 24.69
N LEU A 308 24.12 -22.08 25.87
CA LEU A 308 22.80 -21.49 26.02
C LEU A 308 22.92 -19.97 26.03
N TRP A 309 22.00 -19.28 25.34
CA TRP A 309 21.93 -17.82 25.32
C TRP A 309 20.49 -17.32 25.37
N SER A 310 20.32 -16.12 25.87
CA SER A 310 19.05 -15.37 25.83
C SER A 310 19.30 -13.95 25.41
N GLU A 311 18.43 -13.40 24.58
CA GLU A 311 18.48 -12.01 24.14
C GLU A 311 17.06 -11.43 24.06
N GLY A 312 16.87 -10.19 24.55
CA GLY A 312 15.62 -9.46 24.47
C GLY A 312 15.77 -8.14 23.71
N GLU A 313 14.71 -7.71 23.05
CA GLU A 313 14.62 -6.42 22.38
C GLU A 313 13.30 -5.74 22.73
N ILE A 314 13.35 -4.46 23.06
CA ILE A 314 12.19 -3.56 23.11
C ILE A 314 12.41 -2.49 22.05
N ARG A 315 11.41 -2.30 21.19
CA ARG A 315 11.42 -1.30 20.13
C ARG A 315 10.16 -0.47 20.20
N ILE A 316 10.33 0.83 20.26
CA ILE A 316 9.27 1.82 20.23
C ILE A 316 9.51 2.71 19.01
N GLY A 317 8.51 2.90 18.18
CA GLY A 317 8.68 3.64 16.94
C GLY A 317 7.43 4.34 16.45
N LYS A 318 7.64 5.23 15.49
CA LYS A 318 6.57 5.96 14.82
C LYS A 318 6.84 6.03 13.33
N PHE A 319 5.86 5.62 12.53
CA PHE A 319 5.79 5.95 11.12
C PHE A 319 4.95 7.22 10.96
N ASN A 320 5.56 8.26 10.39
CA ASN A 320 4.85 9.51 10.14
C ASN A 320 3.86 9.34 8.98
N SER A 321 2.75 10.09 9.04
CA SER A 321 1.77 10.13 7.96
C SER A 321 2.42 10.60 6.64
N SER A 322 2.07 9.90 5.58
CA SER A 322 2.25 10.36 4.20
C SER A 322 0.86 10.50 3.57
N SER A 323 0.77 11.01 2.36
CA SER A 323 -0.51 11.11 1.62
C SER A 323 -1.30 9.78 1.49
N SER A 324 -0.67 8.65 1.86
CA SER A 324 -1.25 7.31 1.79
C SER A 324 -1.16 6.50 3.10
N LEU A 325 -0.68 7.10 4.21
CA LEU A 325 -0.50 6.43 5.51
C LEU A 325 -0.94 7.36 6.65
N SER A 326 -1.79 6.88 7.57
CA SER A 326 -1.96 7.49 8.89
C SER A 326 -0.70 7.33 9.72
N ASN A 327 -0.51 8.20 10.71
CA ASN A 327 0.47 7.96 11.75
C ASN A 327 0.25 6.57 12.33
N GLN A 328 1.30 5.78 12.41
CA GLN A 328 1.32 4.51 13.13
C GLN A 328 2.35 4.62 14.24
N GLU A 329 1.92 4.43 15.46
CA GLU A 329 2.79 4.29 16.63
C GLU A 329 2.85 2.82 16.97
N PHE A 330 4.04 2.28 17.20
CA PHE A 330 4.20 0.88 17.51
C PHE A 330 5.16 0.66 18.66
N ASP A 331 4.75 -0.24 19.53
CA ASP A 331 5.54 -0.81 20.59
C ASP A 331 5.72 -2.30 20.33
N SER A 332 6.97 -2.72 20.16
CA SER A 332 7.32 -4.11 19.90
C SER A 332 8.33 -4.58 20.92
N TYR A 333 8.09 -5.74 21.49
CA TYR A 333 9.06 -6.38 22.35
C TYR A 333 9.15 -7.88 22.09
N GLY A 334 10.31 -8.43 22.34
CA GLY A 334 10.50 -9.85 22.18
C GLY A 334 11.71 -10.37 22.90
N VAL A 335 11.70 -11.69 23.11
CA VAL A 335 12.79 -12.42 23.71
C VAL A 335 13.09 -13.66 22.89
N SER A 336 14.37 -13.93 22.67
CA SER A 336 14.85 -15.19 22.10
C SER A 336 15.64 -15.97 23.13
N LEU A 337 15.38 -17.28 23.13
CA LEU A 337 16.17 -18.27 23.85
C LEU A 337 16.81 -19.18 22.81
N GLY A 338 18.12 -19.38 22.87
CA GLY A 338 18.80 -20.18 21.86
C GLY A 338 19.96 -20.99 22.42
N MET A 339 20.35 -21.96 21.62
CA MET A 339 21.51 -22.78 21.88
C MET A 339 22.36 -22.87 20.62
N ASP A 340 23.68 -22.85 20.79
CA ASP A 340 24.61 -23.03 19.67
C ASP A 340 25.84 -23.87 20.10
N LYS A 341 26.47 -24.47 19.11
CA LYS A 341 27.71 -25.23 19.31
C LYS A 341 28.68 -25.00 18.16
N PRO A 342 29.98 -25.15 18.41
CA PRO A 342 30.95 -25.20 17.33
C PRO A 342 30.63 -26.34 16.36
N TYR A 343 30.77 -26.07 15.08
CA TYR A 343 30.52 -27.00 14.00
C TYR A 343 31.51 -26.72 12.86
N TRP A 344 32.13 -27.75 12.35
CA TRP A 344 33.08 -27.79 11.25
C TRP A 344 34.03 -26.57 11.15
N GLY A 345 35.30 -26.79 11.53
CA GLY A 345 36.32 -25.74 11.60
C GLY A 345 36.00 -24.69 12.66
N ASN A 346 36.02 -23.43 12.29
CA ASN A 346 35.61 -22.30 13.15
C ASN A 346 34.14 -21.90 12.95
N GLY A 347 33.33 -22.80 12.39
CA GLY A 347 31.90 -22.57 12.17
C GLY A 347 31.08 -22.80 13.43
N LEU A 348 29.80 -22.49 13.33
CA LEU A 348 28.82 -22.60 14.41
C LEU A 348 27.45 -22.98 13.80
N ILE A 349 26.72 -23.83 14.52
CA ILE A 349 25.32 -24.13 14.25
C ILE A 349 24.52 -23.94 15.53
N GLY A 350 23.31 -23.38 15.40
CA GLY A 350 22.43 -23.17 16.53
C GLY A 350 20.97 -23.10 16.14
N PHE A 351 20.11 -23.01 17.16
CA PHE A 351 18.69 -22.77 17.02
C PHE A 351 18.21 -21.83 18.12
N SER A 352 17.06 -21.16 17.85
CA SER A 352 16.43 -20.26 18.82
C SER A 352 14.92 -20.34 18.73
N LEU A 353 14.28 -20.08 19.87
CA LEU A 353 12.86 -19.81 20.02
C LEU A 353 12.71 -18.33 20.32
N THR A 354 11.85 -17.65 19.57
CA THR A 354 11.58 -16.22 19.75
C THR A 354 10.10 -16.04 20.07
N PHE A 355 9.82 -15.29 21.12
CA PHE A 355 8.49 -14.81 21.49
C PHE A 355 8.49 -13.30 21.34
N GLY A 356 7.41 -12.73 20.85
CA GLY A 356 7.29 -11.29 20.67
C GLY A 356 5.85 -10.82 20.65
N ASN A 357 5.68 -9.57 21.00
CA ASN A 357 4.39 -8.89 20.92
C ASN A 357 4.57 -7.59 20.16
N ASP A 358 3.61 -7.25 19.33
CA ASP A 358 3.50 -5.94 18.70
C ASP A 358 2.18 -5.29 19.10
N ASP A 359 2.23 -4.00 19.38
CA ASP A 359 1.08 -3.14 19.63
C ASP A 359 1.19 -1.93 18.68
N ILE A 360 0.23 -1.78 17.74
CA ILE A 360 0.25 -0.75 16.70
C ILE A 360 -1.02 0.07 16.82
N ASP A 361 -0.88 1.34 17.20
CA ASP A 361 -1.94 2.34 17.15
C ASP A 361 -1.97 3.00 15.77
N ILE A 362 -3.19 3.13 15.18
CA ILE A 362 -3.40 3.61 13.83
C ILE A 362 -4.22 4.89 13.85
N GLY A 363 -3.58 6.02 13.51
CA GLY A 363 -4.21 7.33 13.51
C GLY A 363 -4.67 7.77 14.90
N SER A 364 -5.62 8.69 14.96
CA SER A 364 -6.15 9.24 16.22
C SER A 364 -7.54 8.71 16.61
N ALA A 365 -8.16 7.90 15.74
CA ALA A 365 -9.51 7.39 15.94
C ALA A 365 -9.60 6.18 16.89
N GLY A 366 -8.46 5.60 17.29
CA GLY A 366 -8.40 4.44 18.19
C GLY A 366 -8.43 3.08 17.49
N SER A 367 -8.17 3.04 16.17
CA SER A 367 -7.90 1.79 15.46
C SER A 367 -6.57 1.19 15.91
N LYS A 368 -6.52 -0.15 16.06
CA LYS A 368 -5.39 -0.80 16.71
C LYS A 368 -5.17 -2.22 16.20
N VAL A 369 -3.90 -2.65 16.19
CA VAL A 369 -3.49 -4.04 15.93
C VAL A 369 -2.61 -4.49 17.09
N LYS A 370 -2.92 -5.62 17.68
CA LYS A 370 -2.09 -6.31 18.68
C LYS A 370 -1.73 -7.69 18.16
N SER A 371 -0.49 -8.12 18.37
CA SER A 371 -0.13 -9.47 17.99
C SER A 371 0.75 -10.16 19.03
N ASP A 372 0.48 -11.45 19.23
CA ASP A 372 1.31 -12.38 19.96
C ASP A 372 2.00 -13.30 18.97
N ASN A 373 3.31 -13.37 19.05
CA ASN A 373 4.14 -13.96 18.02
C ASN A 373 5.09 -15.01 18.59
N PHE A 374 5.27 -16.08 17.84
CA PHE A 374 6.23 -17.13 18.16
C PHE A 374 7.01 -17.54 16.90
N SER A 375 8.31 -17.83 17.03
CA SER A 375 9.10 -18.43 15.94
C SER A 375 10.17 -19.39 16.46
N PHE A 376 10.50 -20.33 15.57
CA PHE A 376 11.67 -21.21 15.69
C PHE A 376 12.63 -20.89 14.55
N THR A 377 13.91 -20.72 14.87
CA THR A 377 14.95 -20.37 13.88
C THR A 377 16.14 -21.28 14.03
N ILE A 378 16.62 -21.86 12.93
CA ILE A 378 17.91 -22.53 12.82
C ILE A 378 18.88 -21.53 12.20
N TYR A 379 20.08 -21.45 12.71
CA TYR A 379 21.09 -20.55 12.17
C TYR A 379 22.47 -21.20 12.15
N SER A 380 23.30 -20.72 11.25
CA SER A 380 24.69 -21.16 11.16
C SER A 380 25.62 -20.02 10.79
N ARG A 381 26.85 -20.17 11.17
CA ARG A 381 27.97 -19.37 10.71
C ARG A 381 29.02 -20.30 10.16
N LEU A 382 29.39 -20.10 8.92
CA LEU A 382 30.48 -20.77 8.26
C LEU A 382 31.67 -19.82 8.24
N ASN A 383 32.77 -20.28 8.86
CA ASN A 383 34.04 -19.56 8.86
C ASN A 383 35.14 -20.58 8.49
N ASN A 384 35.48 -20.61 7.21
CA ASN A 384 36.49 -21.56 6.73
C ASN A 384 37.86 -20.90 6.76
N ASN A 385 38.88 -21.62 7.28
CA ASN A 385 40.26 -21.18 7.33
C ASN A 385 40.91 -20.98 5.93
N ASN A 386 40.20 -21.33 4.86
CA ASN A 386 40.66 -21.31 3.47
C ASN A 386 40.21 -20.07 2.69
N ASN A 387 40.45 -18.84 3.17
CA ASN A 387 40.23 -17.59 2.44
C ASN A 387 38.77 -17.24 2.07
N LEU A 388 37.77 -18.05 2.42
CA LEU A 388 36.35 -17.66 2.19
C LEU A 388 35.91 -16.65 3.25
N PRO A 389 35.09 -15.65 2.84
CA PRO A 389 34.51 -14.68 3.77
C PRO A 389 33.58 -15.41 4.76
N PRO A 390 33.42 -14.91 6.00
CA PRO A 390 32.43 -15.44 6.93
C PRO A 390 31.02 -15.28 6.36
N ILE A 391 30.24 -16.36 6.40
CA ILE A 391 28.85 -16.41 5.95
C ILE A 391 27.97 -16.77 7.14
N GLU A 392 26.99 -15.93 7.42
CA GLU A 392 25.96 -16.15 8.42
C GLU A 392 24.63 -16.42 7.73
N THR A 393 23.95 -17.50 8.10
CA THR A 393 22.65 -17.85 7.53
C THR A 393 21.67 -18.18 8.63
N SER A 394 20.39 -17.87 8.40
CA SER A 394 19.29 -18.29 9.25
C SER A 394 18.07 -18.65 8.41
N ILE A 395 17.31 -19.63 8.89
CA ILE A 395 15.98 -19.96 8.39
C ILE A 395 15.07 -20.20 9.59
N GLY A 396 13.87 -19.64 9.54
CA GLY A 396 12.89 -19.74 10.60
C GLY A 396 11.47 -19.90 10.10
N ILE A 397 10.66 -20.46 10.98
CA ILE A 397 9.21 -20.55 10.82
C ILE A 397 8.55 -19.88 12.03
N GLY A 398 7.38 -19.32 11.85
CA GLY A 398 6.69 -18.64 12.94
C GLY A 398 5.19 -18.58 12.72
N ARG A 399 4.52 -18.16 13.80
CA ARG A 399 3.08 -17.93 13.83
C ARG A 399 2.79 -16.66 14.62
N SER A 400 1.72 -15.95 14.20
CA SER A 400 1.16 -14.82 14.92
C SER A 400 -0.32 -15.04 15.16
N LYS A 401 -0.79 -14.65 16.34
CA LYS A 401 -2.22 -14.36 16.62
C LYS A 401 -2.37 -12.85 16.69
N ILE A 402 -3.31 -12.32 15.94
CA ILE A 402 -3.45 -10.89 15.74
C ILE A 402 -4.87 -10.48 16.07
N ASP A 403 -5.02 -9.69 17.12
CA ASP A 403 -6.27 -9.02 17.47
C ASP A 403 -6.28 -7.65 16.79
N ASN A 404 -7.35 -7.32 16.10
CA ASN A 404 -7.50 -6.03 15.45
C ASN A 404 -8.81 -5.34 15.84
N ARG A 405 -8.74 -4.01 15.88
CA ARG A 405 -9.87 -3.13 16.11
C ARG A 405 -9.81 -1.99 15.10
N ARG A 406 -10.81 -1.91 14.24
CA ARG A 406 -10.98 -0.86 13.24
C ARG A 406 -12.14 0.05 13.62
N ILE A 407 -11.92 1.36 13.60
CA ILE A 407 -12.95 2.38 13.80
C ILE A 407 -13.36 2.93 12.45
N ASP A 408 -14.64 2.84 12.12
CA ASP A 408 -15.26 3.37 10.91
C ASP A 408 -16.47 4.22 11.29
N GLY A 409 -16.28 5.53 11.31
CA GLY A 409 -17.27 6.47 11.84
C GLY A 409 -17.60 6.20 13.31
N SER A 410 -18.85 5.85 13.61
CA SER A 410 -19.31 5.50 14.94
C SER A 410 -19.21 4.00 15.27
N GLN A 411 -18.83 3.15 14.31
CA GLN A 411 -18.76 1.70 14.50
C GLN A 411 -17.37 1.27 14.94
N THR A 412 -17.35 0.37 15.92
CA THR A 412 -16.13 -0.34 16.35
C THR A 412 -16.20 -1.76 15.82
N LEU A 413 -15.29 -2.09 14.91
CA LEU A 413 -15.21 -3.37 14.23
C LEU A 413 -13.98 -4.11 14.72
N SER A 414 -14.11 -5.36 15.12
CA SER A 414 -13.01 -6.15 15.68
C SER A 414 -12.98 -7.55 15.09
N GLY A 415 -11.80 -8.16 15.08
CA GLY A 415 -11.65 -9.55 14.65
C GLY A 415 -10.26 -10.08 14.98
N ASP A 416 -10.15 -11.40 14.95
CA ASP A 416 -8.93 -12.14 15.24
C ASP A 416 -8.41 -12.76 13.94
N ARG A 417 -7.13 -12.57 13.68
CA ARG A 417 -6.47 -13.07 12.46
C ARG A 417 -5.20 -13.83 12.79
N ASP A 418 -5.11 -15.04 12.32
CA ASP A 418 -3.87 -15.82 12.41
C ASP A 418 -2.93 -15.53 11.24
N ALA A 419 -1.63 -15.66 11.47
CA ALA A 419 -0.64 -15.67 10.41
C ALA A 419 0.39 -16.78 10.59
N ASN A 420 0.81 -17.39 9.48
CA ASN A 420 1.94 -18.30 9.42
C ASN A 420 3.07 -17.65 8.62
N MET A 421 4.30 -17.89 8.99
CA MET A 421 5.45 -17.29 8.32
C MET A 421 6.63 -18.26 8.18
N ILE A 422 7.33 -18.10 7.07
CA ILE A 422 8.67 -18.66 6.85
C ILE A 422 9.60 -17.52 6.46
N PHE A 423 10.79 -17.48 7.01
CA PHE A 423 11.73 -16.41 6.75
C PHE A 423 13.17 -16.92 6.78
N GLY A 424 14.07 -16.17 6.17
CA GLY A 424 15.49 -16.49 6.18
C GLY A 424 16.35 -15.28 5.86
N SER A 425 17.60 -15.37 6.29
CA SER A 425 18.60 -14.36 5.97
C SER A 425 19.96 -15.00 5.67
N THR A 426 20.71 -14.31 4.82
CA THR A 426 22.12 -14.61 4.57
C THR A 426 22.91 -13.32 4.62
N LYS A 427 23.98 -13.28 5.42
CA LYS A 427 24.90 -12.15 5.54
C LYS A 427 26.31 -12.61 5.24
N VAL A 428 26.98 -11.93 4.33
CA VAL A 428 28.34 -12.22 3.89
C VAL A 428 29.22 -11.04 4.24
N TYR A 429 30.28 -11.27 4.99
CA TYR A 429 31.25 -10.24 5.37
C TYR A 429 32.44 -10.24 4.44
N SER A 430 32.92 -9.07 4.09
CA SER A 430 34.24 -8.91 3.46
C SER A 430 35.34 -9.10 4.52
N LYS A 431 36.58 -9.23 4.07
CA LYS A 431 37.74 -9.23 4.99
C LYS A 431 37.77 -7.87 5.72
N PRO A 432 37.87 -7.87 7.06
CA PRO A 432 37.99 -6.62 7.83
C PRO A 432 39.28 -5.91 7.47
N HIS A 433 39.17 -4.60 7.25
CA HIS A 433 40.32 -3.71 7.14
C HIS A 433 40.64 -3.14 8.52
N ILE A 434 41.83 -3.46 9.02
CA ILE A 434 42.27 -3.06 10.36
C ILE A 434 43.40 -2.06 10.21
N GLN A 435 43.19 -0.85 10.72
CA GLN A 435 44.24 0.17 10.81
C GLN A 435 44.26 0.76 12.22
N ASN A 436 45.38 0.59 12.90
CA ASN A 436 45.53 0.94 14.32
C ASN A 436 44.45 0.25 15.20
N LYS A 437 43.55 1.03 15.82
CA LYS A 437 42.44 0.55 16.68
C LYS A 437 41.10 0.52 15.97
N ILE A 438 41.08 0.83 14.68
CA ILE A 438 39.85 0.89 13.86
C ILE A 438 39.77 -0.37 13.01
N THR A 439 38.61 -1.01 13.06
CA THR A 439 38.24 -2.14 12.19
C THR A 439 37.04 -1.73 11.33
N VAL A 440 37.19 -1.80 10.02
CA VAL A 440 36.12 -1.54 9.05
C VAL A 440 35.75 -2.84 8.38
N THR A 441 34.50 -3.26 8.47
CA THR A 441 34.01 -4.54 7.93
C THR A 441 32.81 -4.30 7.03
N PRO A 442 32.99 -4.26 5.70
CA PRO A 442 31.87 -4.26 4.76
C PRO A 442 31.12 -5.59 4.78
N TYR A 443 29.83 -5.54 4.47
CA TYR A 443 29.00 -6.74 4.33
C TYR A 443 27.89 -6.55 3.28
N SER A 444 27.36 -7.66 2.81
CA SER A 444 26.11 -7.73 2.08
C SER A 444 25.15 -8.66 2.81
N GLN A 445 23.85 -8.35 2.73
CA GLN A 445 22.81 -9.13 3.37
C GLN A 445 21.62 -9.30 2.45
N LEU A 446 21.05 -10.50 2.44
CA LEU A 446 19.77 -10.82 1.83
C LEU A 446 18.82 -11.31 2.91
N GLN A 447 17.62 -10.74 2.96
CA GLN A 447 16.52 -11.16 3.83
C GLN A 447 15.30 -11.48 3.00
N VAL A 448 14.66 -12.60 3.28
CA VAL A 448 13.41 -13.00 2.63
C VAL A 448 12.40 -13.45 3.68
N ALA A 449 11.11 -13.21 3.40
CA ALA A 449 10.03 -13.76 4.20
C ALA A 449 8.81 -14.00 3.32
N TYR A 450 8.10 -15.08 3.65
CA TYR A 450 6.78 -15.39 3.14
C TYR A 450 5.82 -15.48 4.32
N VAL A 451 4.76 -14.70 4.28
CA VAL A 451 3.73 -14.64 5.33
C VAL A 451 2.38 -14.94 4.69
N GLU A 452 1.65 -15.84 5.30
CA GLU A 452 0.24 -16.10 5.01
C GLU A 452 -0.61 -15.58 6.17
N LEU A 453 -1.30 -14.47 5.96
CA LEU A 453 -2.37 -13.99 6.83
C LEU A 453 -3.65 -14.76 6.49
N LYS A 454 -4.23 -15.46 7.45
CA LYS A 454 -5.43 -16.27 7.25
C LYS A 454 -6.68 -15.41 7.02
N SER A 455 -7.71 -16.02 6.44
CA SER A 455 -9.04 -15.40 6.34
C SER A 455 -9.61 -15.15 7.73
N TYR A 456 -10.40 -14.11 7.88
CA TYR A 456 -11.13 -13.80 9.11
C TYR A 456 -12.33 -12.91 8.80
N SER A 457 -13.22 -12.76 9.77
CA SER A 457 -14.39 -11.89 9.72
C SER A 457 -14.34 -10.87 10.85
N GLU A 458 -14.65 -9.63 10.56
CA GLU A 458 -14.90 -8.61 11.55
C GLU A 458 -16.31 -8.77 12.15
N LEU A 459 -16.46 -8.31 13.39
CA LEU A 459 -17.71 -8.22 14.14
C LEU A 459 -17.89 -6.78 14.62
N GLY A 460 -19.13 -6.37 14.91
CA GLY A 460 -19.40 -5.09 15.59
C GLY A 460 -20.22 -4.08 14.79
N GLY A 461 -20.70 -4.41 13.60
CA GLY A 461 -21.59 -3.52 12.86
C GLY A 461 -21.82 -3.89 11.41
N SER A 462 -22.64 -3.11 10.73
CA SER A 462 -23.00 -3.33 9.31
C SER A 462 -21.84 -3.07 8.33
N LEU A 463 -20.77 -2.41 8.78
CA LEU A 463 -19.56 -2.15 7.99
C LEU A 463 -18.47 -3.20 8.23
N ALA A 464 -18.80 -4.31 8.93
CA ALA A 464 -17.91 -5.43 9.15
C ALA A 464 -17.57 -6.14 7.83
N LEU A 465 -16.31 -6.55 7.69
CA LEU A 465 -15.77 -7.16 6.48
C LEU A 465 -15.32 -8.60 6.74
N ASN A 466 -15.55 -9.45 5.75
CA ASN A 466 -14.91 -10.75 5.61
C ASN A 466 -13.66 -10.58 4.75
N TYR A 467 -12.53 -11.08 5.22
CA TYR A 467 -11.25 -11.02 4.51
C TYR A 467 -10.81 -12.43 4.11
N SER A 468 -10.34 -12.58 2.89
CA SER A 468 -9.70 -13.82 2.42
C SER A 468 -8.27 -13.95 2.93
N ASN A 469 -7.63 -15.10 2.67
CA ASN A 469 -6.20 -15.24 2.87
C ASN A 469 -5.43 -14.18 2.08
N GLN A 470 -4.36 -13.66 2.71
CA GLN A 470 -3.46 -12.68 2.10
C GLN A 470 -2.02 -13.21 2.18
N TYR A 471 -1.30 -13.11 1.09
CA TYR A 471 0.08 -13.57 1.00
C TYR A 471 1.04 -12.40 0.82
N ILE A 472 2.05 -12.33 1.70
CA ILE A 472 3.07 -11.28 1.69
C ILE A 472 4.41 -11.92 1.36
N ASN A 473 4.99 -11.52 0.23
CA ASN A 473 6.33 -11.91 -0.17
C ASN A 473 7.26 -10.73 0.06
N ARG A 474 8.18 -10.87 1.00
CA ARG A 474 9.19 -9.86 1.29
C ARG A 474 10.55 -10.28 0.80
N GLY A 475 11.28 -9.32 0.22
CA GLY A 475 12.67 -9.48 -0.15
C GLY A 475 13.43 -8.16 0.03
N LEU A 476 14.51 -8.20 0.82
CA LEU A 476 15.38 -7.06 1.09
C LEU A 476 16.83 -7.45 0.82
N ALA A 477 17.49 -6.74 -0.07
CA ALA A 477 18.92 -6.84 -0.31
C ALA A 477 19.61 -5.58 0.23
N SER A 478 20.65 -5.76 1.04
CA SER A 478 21.35 -4.66 1.70
C SER A 478 22.85 -4.73 1.49
N LEU A 479 23.47 -3.56 1.41
CA LEU A 479 24.91 -3.36 1.49
C LEU A 479 25.21 -2.47 2.68
N GLY A 480 26.18 -2.84 3.50
CA GLY A 480 26.52 -2.08 4.68
C GLY A 480 27.99 -2.16 5.06
N THR A 481 28.32 -1.36 6.04
CA THR A 481 29.66 -1.39 6.68
C THR A 481 29.52 -1.20 8.17
N GLU A 482 30.29 -1.96 8.93
CA GLU A 482 30.45 -1.81 10.37
C GLU A 482 31.85 -1.21 10.64
N ILE A 483 31.90 -0.21 11.50
CA ILE A 483 33.15 0.43 11.95
C ILE A 483 33.24 0.27 13.45
N LEU A 484 34.31 -0.33 13.94
CA LEU A 484 34.58 -0.57 15.34
C LEU A 484 35.89 0.10 15.74
N TYR A 485 35.88 0.83 16.83
CA TYR A 485 37.09 1.34 17.47
C TYR A 485 37.29 0.61 18.79
N ASP A 486 38.50 0.12 19.04
CA ASP A 486 38.80 -0.70 20.20
C ASP A 486 39.87 -0.05 21.08
N THR A 487 39.51 0.26 22.33
CA THR A 487 40.43 0.94 23.27
C THR A 487 40.20 0.52 24.72
N ASN A 488 41.27 0.50 25.48
CA ASN A 488 41.22 0.26 26.91
C ASN A 488 40.98 1.60 27.64
N ILE A 489 40.14 1.58 28.68
CA ILE A 489 39.93 2.63 29.62
C ILE A 489 40.11 2.14 31.05
N ALA A 490 40.16 3.02 32.07
CA ALA A 490 40.62 2.74 33.42
C ALA A 490 40.09 1.44 34.07
N ASN A 491 38.82 1.03 33.80
CA ASN A 491 38.20 -0.12 34.44
C ASN A 491 37.60 -1.10 33.44
N GLY A 492 38.17 -1.21 32.21
CA GLY A 492 37.62 -2.11 31.21
C GLY A 492 38.01 -1.75 29.79
N ARG A 493 37.23 -2.25 28.83
CA ARG A 493 37.46 -2.07 27.39
C ARG A 493 36.27 -1.40 26.75
N LEU A 494 36.49 -0.27 26.08
CA LEU A 494 35.46 0.46 25.38
C LEU A 494 35.59 0.22 23.88
N LYS A 495 34.49 -0.17 23.25
CA LYS A 495 34.40 -0.41 21.81
C LYS A 495 33.25 0.43 21.19
N PRO A 496 33.47 1.72 20.89
CA PRO A 496 32.54 2.47 20.09
C PRO A 496 32.39 1.86 18.70
N PHE A 497 31.18 1.90 18.17
CA PHE A 497 30.89 1.38 16.83
C PHE A 497 29.90 2.27 16.09
N SER A 498 29.95 2.18 14.77
CA SER A 498 28.92 2.70 13.88
C SER A 498 28.64 1.71 12.77
N ALA A 499 27.44 1.73 12.23
CA ALA A 499 27.07 0.96 11.06
C ALA A 499 26.22 1.81 10.13
N PHE A 500 26.46 1.65 8.83
CA PHE A 500 25.66 2.26 7.77
C PHE A 500 25.22 1.15 6.84
N GLU A 501 23.94 1.16 6.46
CA GLU A 501 23.35 0.18 5.55
C GLU A 501 22.40 0.86 4.58
N TYR A 502 22.50 0.49 3.32
CA TYR A 502 21.51 0.79 2.29
C TYR A 502 20.83 -0.50 1.85
N GLY A 503 19.50 -0.54 1.96
CA GLY A 503 18.69 -1.67 1.58
C GLY A 503 17.76 -1.34 0.41
N TYR A 504 17.65 -2.26 -0.53
CA TYR A 504 16.69 -2.25 -1.62
C TYR A 504 15.63 -3.33 -1.39
N ASP A 505 14.40 -2.90 -1.22
CA ASP A 505 13.23 -3.76 -1.03
C ASP A 505 12.63 -4.13 -2.40
N PHE A 506 12.75 -5.39 -2.80
CA PHE A 506 12.19 -5.95 -4.03
C PHE A 506 10.89 -6.74 -3.81
N SER A 507 10.24 -6.55 -2.66
CA SER A 507 8.95 -7.15 -2.33
C SER A 507 7.89 -6.83 -3.36
N LYS A 508 7.01 -7.79 -3.60
CA LYS A 508 5.86 -7.63 -4.49
C LYS A 508 4.66 -7.04 -3.73
N LYS A 509 3.74 -6.44 -4.49
CA LYS A 509 2.42 -6.03 -3.99
C LYS A 509 1.69 -7.25 -3.44
N SER A 510 1.07 -7.11 -2.28
CA SER A 510 0.20 -8.10 -1.66
C SER A 510 -1.26 -7.73 -1.89
N ASN A 511 -2.08 -8.68 -2.30
CA ASN A 511 -3.51 -8.45 -2.52
C ASN A 511 -4.32 -9.18 -1.45
N VAL A 512 -5.40 -8.54 -1.01
CA VAL A 512 -6.43 -9.13 -0.14
C VAL A 512 -7.79 -8.89 -0.74
N ASN A 513 -8.59 -9.95 -0.85
CA ASN A 513 -10.00 -9.90 -1.23
C ASN A 513 -10.85 -9.72 0.03
N MET A 514 -11.88 -8.89 -0.06
CA MET A 514 -12.81 -8.67 1.03
C MET A 514 -14.23 -8.41 0.51
N HIS A 515 -15.21 -8.67 1.36
CA HIS A 515 -16.63 -8.33 1.12
C HIS A 515 -17.30 -7.99 2.45
N TYR A 516 -18.37 -7.21 2.43
CA TYR A 516 -19.16 -6.94 3.63
C TYR A 516 -19.79 -8.22 4.16
N VAL A 517 -19.90 -8.35 5.47
CA VAL A 517 -20.61 -9.47 6.10
C VAL A 517 -22.08 -9.44 5.65
N GLY A 518 -22.55 -10.52 5.04
CA GLY A 518 -23.91 -10.61 4.45
C GLY A 518 -24.01 -10.20 2.98
N ASP A 519 -22.90 -9.74 2.34
CA ASP A 519 -22.83 -9.44 0.90
C ASP A 519 -21.88 -10.43 0.20
N SER A 520 -22.10 -10.66 -1.07
CA SER A 520 -21.25 -11.54 -1.92
C SER A 520 -20.33 -10.75 -2.86
N THR A 521 -20.43 -9.41 -2.89
CA THR A 521 -19.63 -8.56 -3.78
C THR A 521 -18.20 -8.50 -3.28
N ASN A 522 -17.26 -9.02 -4.06
CA ASN A 522 -15.84 -9.04 -3.70
C ASN A 522 -15.13 -7.75 -4.14
N TYR A 523 -14.27 -7.25 -3.27
CA TYR A 523 -13.43 -6.08 -3.48
C TYR A 523 -11.97 -6.44 -3.28
N ASP A 524 -11.12 -6.07 -4.24
CA ASP A 524 -9.69 -6.29 -4.19
C ASP A 524 -8.95 -5.06 -3.65
N LEU A 525 -8.14 -5.26 -2.61
CA LEU A 525 -7.24 -4.25 -2.08
C LEU A 525 -5.79 -4.69 -2.26
N GLY A 526 -5.03 -3.88 -2.99
CA GLY A 526 -3.60 -4.10 -3.15
C GLY A 526 -2.78 -3.27 -2.16
N ILE A 527 -1.99 -3.94 -1.34
CA ILE A 527 -1.07 -3.34 -0.39
C ILE A 527 0.32 -3.29 -1.01
N ASN A 528 0.81 -2.09 -1.26
CA ASN A 528 2.17 -1.87 -1.75
C ASN A 528 3.17 -1.96 -0.59
N LYS A 529 4.43 -2.30 -0.90
CA LYS A 529 5.55 -2.18 0.03
C LYS A 529 5.69 -0.75 0.56
N LEU A 530 6.22 -0.61 1.78
CA LEU A 530 6.37 0.70 2.43
C LEU A 530 7.32 1.62 1.65
N ALA A 531 8.46 1.10 1.21
CA ALA A 531 9.45 1.86 0.44
C ALA A 531 10.28 0.93 -0.44
N ALA A 532 10.79 1.45 -1.57
CA ALA A 532 11.73 0.70 -2.40
C ALA A 532 13.16 0.73 -1.83
N SER A 533 13.52 1.77 -1.09
CA SER A 533 14.87 1.94 -0.53
C SER A 533 14.81 2.32 0.94
N ASN A 534 15.75 1.80 1.71
CA ASN A 534 15.87 2.04 3.14
C ASN A 534 17.32 2.41 3.48
N TRP A 535 17.49 3.41 4.32
CA TRP A 535 18.76 3.79 4.92
C TRP A 535 18.72 3.45 6.39
N LEU A 536 19.77 2.81 6.89
CA LEU A 536 19.97 2.57 8.30
C LEU A 536 21.31 3.15 8.72
N ALA A 537 21.30 3.93 9.78
CA ALA A 537 22.49 4.40 10.47
C ALA A 537 22.39 4.01 11.93
N ARG A 538 23.45 3.40 12.47
CA ARG A 538 23.55 3.02 13.87
C ARG A 538 24.85 3.55 14.44
N ILE A 539 24.80 4.11 15.64
CA ILE A 539 25.96 4.55 16.40
C ILE A 539 25.81 4.06 17.84
N GLY A 540 26.88 3.56 18.42
CA GLY A 540 26.82 3.03 19.78
C GLY A 540 28.19 2.73 20.36
N ALA A 541 28.18 2.15 21.56
CA ALA A 541 29.39 1.67 22.21
C ALA A 541 29.10 0.39 23.01
N ASN A 542 30.05 -0.53 22.98
CA ASN A 542 30.12 -1.65 23.89
C ASN A 542 31.15 -1.30 24.98
N TYR A 543 30.75 -1.46 26.23
CA TYR A 543 31.63 -1.34 27.37
C TYR A 543 31.78 -2.69 28.07
N ASP A 544 32.98 -3.23 28.05
CA ASP A 544 33.32 -4.49 28.70
C ASP A 544 33.95 -4.17 30.05
N PHE A 545 33.23 -4.54 31.12
CA PHE A 545 33.63 -4.30 32.49
C PHE A 545 34.32 -5.55 33.06
N GLU A 546 35.65 -5.46 33.24
CA GLU A 546 36.48 -6.53 33.83
C GLU A 546 36.26 -7.92 33.22
N ASP A 547 35.99 -8.01 31.92
CA ASP A 547 35.64 -9.27 31.26
C ASP A 547 34.42 -10.00 31.87
N LYS A 548 33.60 -9.34 32.70
CA LYS A 548 32.45 -9.94 33.37
C LYS A 548 31.10 -9.47 32.82
N VAL A 549 31.01 -8.22 32.47
CA VAL A 549 29.77 -7.61 31.99
C VAL A 549 30.06 -6.75 30.76
N VAL A 550 29.31 -6.96 29.68
CA VAL A 550 29.32 -6.09 28.52
C VAL A 550 28.00 -5.33 28.44
N ALA A 551 28.06 -4.03 28.61
CA ALA A 551 26.93 -3.13 28.35
C ALA A 551 27.05 -2.54 26.93
N THR A 552 25.97 -2.58 26.18
CA THR A 552 25.89 -1.93 24.86
C THR A 552 24.81 -0.86 24.91
N PHE A 553 25.16 0.33 24.44
CA PHE A 553 24.22 1.39 24.17
C PHE A 553 24.34 1.78 22.71
N ALA A 554 23.20 1.88 21.98
CA ALA A 554 23.20 2.30 20.60
C ALA A 554 21.94 3.11 20.26
N TYR A 555 22.09 4.05 19.35
CA TYR A 555 21.02 4.72 18.66
C TYR A 555 20.98 4.24 17.21
N GLU A 556 19.78 3.92 16.75
CA GLU A 556 19.52 3.50 15.37
C GLU A 556 18.51 4.45 14.73
N PHE A 557 18.86 4.94 13.57
CA PHE A 557 18.01 5.72 12.70
C PHE A 557 17.76 4.93 11.42
N THR A 558 16.49 4.76 11.06
CA THR A 558 16.08 4.12 9.78
C THR A 558 15.19 5.07 9.01
N LYS A 559 15.51 5.29 7.74
CA LYS A 559 14.70 6.09 6.82
C LYS A 559 14.24 5.23 5.66
N ALA A 560 12.94 5.02 5.57
CA ALA A 560 12.28 4.45 4.40
C ALA A 560 11.94 5.59 3.44
N VAL A 561 12.53 5.59 2.25
CA VAL A 561 12.36 6.68 1.26
C VAL A 561 10.88 6.77 0.87
N ASN A 562 10.30 7.98 1.00
CA ASN A 562 8.88 8.29 0.76
C ASN A 562 7.87 7.58 1.69
N ALA A 563 8.31 6.94 2.78
CA ALA A 563 7.41 6.20 3.67
C ALA A 563 7.56 6.58 5.15
N GLY A 564 8.61 7.29 5.55
CA GLY A 564 8.81 7.74 6.90
C GLY A 564 10.18 7.41 7.48
N GLN A 565 10.32 7.64 8.77
CA GLN A 565 11.55 7.40 9.50
C GLN A 565 11.25 6.78 10.86
N THR A 566 12.21 6.02 11.37
CA THR A 566 12.14 5.39 12.68
C THR A 566 13.41 5.71 13.44
N ASN A 567 13.26 6.04 14.71
CA ASN A 567 14.36 6.26 15.63
C ASN A 567 14.27 5.21 16.74
N ALA A 568 15.37 4.57 17.09
CA ALA A 568 15.41 3.58 18.15
C ALA A 568 16.64 3.79 19.04
N LEU A 569 16.43 3.68 20.34
CA LEU A 569 17.52 3.54 21.31
C LEU A 569 17.61 2.07 21.70
N GLN A 570 18.80 1.53 21.70
CA GLN A 570 19.10 0.15 22.03
C GLN A 570 20.00 0.10 23.26
N PHE A 571 19.56 -0.67 24.23
CA PHE A 571 20.37 -0.99 25.40
C PHE A 571 20.48 -2.50 25.54
N LYS A 572 21.71 -3.00 25.68
CA LYS A 572 22.00 -4.42 25.82
C LYS A 572 22.92 -4.63 27.01
N LEU A 573 22.61 -5.56 27.85
CA LEU A 573 23.45 -6.00 28.95
C LEU A 573 23.74 -7.48 28.79
N ASN A 574 25.02 -7.82 28.67
CA ASN A 574 25.50 -9.19 28.67
C ASN A 574 26.35 -9.40 29.93
N ALA A 575 25.96 -10.33 30.75
CA ALA A 575 26.72 -10.67 31.94
C ALA A 575 27.34 -12.07 31.80
N LYS A 576 28.57 -12.22 32.22
CA LYS A 576 29.25 -13.49 32.45
C LYS A 576 28.85 -13.97 33.85
N PHE A 577 28.24 -15.13 33.96
CA PHE A 577 27.98 -15.77 35.21
C PHE A 577 28.91 -16.94 35.42
#